data_9025ff408cc05aec04b8456f4d8fc223
#
_entry.id   9025ff408cc05aec04b8456f4d8fc223
#
_cell.length_a   1.000
_cell.length_b   1.000
_cell.length_c   1.000
_cell.angle_alpha   90.00
_cell.angle_beta   90.00
_cell.angle_gamma   90.00
#
_symmetry.space_group_name_H-M   'P 1'
#
loop_
_entity.id
_entity.type
_entity.pdbx_description
1 polymer ?
#
loop_
_entity_poly.entity_id
_entity_poly.type
_entity_poly.pdbx_seq_one_letter_code
_entity_poly.pdbx_strand_id
1 'polypeptide(L)' 'MELVLVFSAASVPEGHLAKGRLEAEGIPVLLKGEGEGPYRVGPVHLWVPSELEIQARMILESPTPEERAD' A
#
# COMPACT_ATOMS: atom_id res chain seq x y z
N MET A 1 -11.17 15.67 -2.88
CA MET A 1 -9.93 15.06 -2.42
C MET A 1 -9.32 14.25 -3.55
N GLU A 2 -8.08 14.49 -3.85
CA GLU A 2 -7.40 13.82 -4.93
C GLU A 2 -6.60 12.64 -4.39
N LEU A 3 -6.69 11.50 -5.09
CA LEU A 3 -5.95 10.31 -4.72
C LEU A 3 -4.80 10.12 -5.70
N VAL A 4 -3.65 9.71 -5.17
CA VAL A 4 -2.48 9.45 -6.00
C VAL A 4 -1.99 8.03 -5.73
N LEU A 5 -1.45 7.42 -6.77
CA LEU A 5 -0.90 6.08 -6.68
C LEU A 5 0.46 6.12 -5.99
N VAL A 6 0.64 5.31 -4.96
CA VAL A 6 1.92 5.30 -4.23
C VAL A 6 2.60 3.93 -4.24
N PHE A 7 1.90 2.87 -4.60
CA PHE A 7 2.49 1.54 -4.52
C PHE A 7 1.70 0.56 -5.38
N SER A 8 2.42 -0.30 -6.06
CA SER A 8 1.81 -1.40 -6.81
C SER A 8 2.48 -2.69 -6.35
N ALA A 9 1.66 -3.62 -5.89
CA ALA A 9 2.15 -4.90 -5.40
C ALA A 9 1.85 -5.99 -6.41
N ALA A 10 2.72 -6.98 -6.47
CA ALA A 10 2.54 -8.07 -7.41
C ALA A 10 1.45 -9.04 -6.98
N SER A 11 1.07 -9.03 -5.72
CA SER A 11 0.07 -9.96 -5.21
C SER A 11 -0.84 -9.26 -4.21
N VAL A 12 -1.99 -9.87 -3.97
CA VAL A 12 -2.96 -9.32 -3.02
C VAL A 12 -2.40 -9.30 -1.59
N PRO A 13 -1.77 -10.38 -1.10
CA PRO A 13 -1.20 -10.32 0.26
C PRO A 13 -0.16 -9.22 0.43
N GLU A 14 0.66 -9.01 -0.57
CA GLU A 14 1.67 -7.95 -0.53
C GLU A 14 1.02 -6.58 -0.47
N GLY A 15 -0.06 -6.39 -1.22
CA GLY A 15 -0.79 -5.14 -1.19
C GLY A 15 -1.42 -4.88 0.16
N HIS A 16 -2.00 -5.92 0.76
CA HIS A 16 -2.61 -5.76 2.09
C HIS A 16 -1.56 -5.47 3.16
N LEU A 17 -0.38 -6.04 3.03
CA LEU A 17 0.70 -5.76 3.97
C LEU A 17 1.09 -4.29 3.91
N ALA A 18 1.29 -3.76 2.71
CA ALA A 18 1.64 -2.36 2.54
C ALA A 18 0.52 -1.45 3.02
N LYS A 19 -0.73 -1.82 2.73
CA LYS A 19 -1.88 -1.03 3.18
C LYS A 19 -1.92 -0.97 4.71
N GLY A 20 -1.67 -2.10 5.37
CA GLY A 20 -1.67 -2.14 6.82
C GLY A 20 -0.60 -1.25 7.42
N ARG A 21 0.58 -1.19 6.79
CA ARG A 21 1.64 -0.31 7.27
C ARG A 21 1.21 1.16 7.21
N LEU A 22 0.57 1.55 6.12
CA LEU A 22 0.13 2.93 5.97
C LEU A 22 -0.99 3.27 6.94
N GLU A 23 -1.94 2.35 7.10
CA GLU A 23 -3.06 2.59 8.00
C GLU A 23 -2.62 2.65 9.45
N ALA A 24 -1.59 1.89 9.80
CA ALA A 24 -1.04 1.95 11.14
C ALA A 24 -0.45 3.32 11.45
N GLU A 25 -0.09 4.08 10.43
CA GLU A 25 0.42 5.44 10.59
C GLU A 25 -0.67 6.50 10.40
N GLY A 26 -1.91 6.06 10.31
CA GLY A 26 -3.03 6.99 10.19
C GLY A 26 -3.31 7.46 8.78
N ILE A 27 -2.75 6.82 7.76
CA ILE A 27 -2.97 7.22 6.37
C ILE A 27 -4.08 6.36 5.77
N PRO A 28 -5.17 6.98 5.30
CA PRO A 28 -6.21 6.20 4.63
C PRO A 28 -5.71 5.72 3.27
N VAL A 29 -6.04 4.48 2.93
CA VAL A 29 -5.57 3.86 1.71
C VAL A 29 -6.73 3.24 0.95
N LEU A 30 -6.77 3.50 -0.35
CA LEU A 30 -7.69 2.81 -1.24
C LEU A 30 -6.90 1.75 -1.99
N LEU A 31 -7.30 0.50 -1.84
CA LEU A 31 -6.66 -0.61 -2.53
C LEU A 31 -7.53 -1.04 -3.69
N LYS A 32 -6.95 -1.06 -4.89
CA LYS A 32 -7.64 -1.54 -6.07
C LYS A 32 -6.80 -2.61 -6.74
N GLY A 33 -7.45 -3.68 -7.17
CA GLY A 33 -6.78 -4.76 -7.88
C GLY A 33 -7.43 -4.99 -9.22
N GLU A 34 -6.67 -5.60 -10.12
CA GLU A 34 -7.20 -5.91 -11.43
C GLU A 34 -7.77 -7.31 -11.50
N GLY A 35 -7.52 -8.13 -10.50
CA GLY A 35 -8.02 -9.49 -10.49
C GLY A 35 -9.41 -9.57 -9.89
N GLU A 36 -10.41 -9.15 -10.62
CA GLU A 36 -11.78 -9.32 -10.18
C GLU A 36 -12.28 -10.66 -10.67
N GLY A 37 -12.72 -11.48 -9.73
CA GLY A 37 -13.18 -12.79 -10.08
C GLY A 37 -12.91 -13.76 -8.96
N PRO A 38 -13.21 -15.06 -9.19
CA PRO A 38 -13.00 -16.04 -8.13
C PRO A 38 -11.54 -16.20 -7.74
N TYR A 39 -10.64 -15.88 -8.65
CA TYR A 39 -9.21 -15.95 -8.36
C TYR A 39 -8.64 -14.55 -8.30
N ARG A 40 -8.44 -14.07 -7.10
CA ARG A 40 -7.89 -12.73 -6.91
C ARG A 40 -6.37 -12.78 -7.04
N VAL A 41 -5.93 -12.92 -8.25
CA VAL A 41 -4.50 -12.95 -8.55
C VAL A 41 -4.16 -11.70 -9.35
N GLY A 42 -2.91 -11.33 -9.31
CA GLY A 42 -2.44 -10.22 -10.08
C GLY A 42 -2.16 -9.00 -9.25
N PRO A 43 -1.72 -7.93 -9.90
CA PRO A 43 -1.27 -6.75 -9.19
C PRO A 43 -2.41 -6.01 -8.50
N VAL A 44 -2.08 -5.39 -7.39
CA VAL A 44 -2.99 -4.49 -6.70
C VAL A 44 -2.29 -3.15 -6.55
N HIS A 45 -3.07 -2.09 -6.48
CA HIS A 45 -2.55 -0.74 -6.46
C HIS A 45 -3.08 -0.02 -5.23
N LEU A 46 -2.22 0.77 -4.59
CA LEU A 46 -2.59 1.52 -3.40
C LEU A 46 -2.60 3.01 -3.70
N TRP A 47 -3.68 3.67 -3.31
CA TRP A 47 -3.90 5.09 -3.53
C TRP A 47 -4.08 5.78 -2.20
N VAL A 48 -3.51 6.97 -2.05
CA VAL A 48 -3.65 7.76 -0.83
C VAL A 48 -4.01 9.19 -1.22
N PRO A 49 -4.55 9.98 -0.27
CA PRO A 49 -4.78 11.40 -0.54
C PRO A 49 -3.48 12.08 -0.94
N SER A 50 -3.58 13.00 -1.90
CA SER A 50 -2.38 13.64 -2.45
C SER A 50 -1.58 14.38 -1.37
N GLU A 51 -2.24 14.94 -0.37
CA GLU A 51 -1.52 15.66 0.68
C GLU A 51 -0.69 14.72 1.57
N LEU A 52 -0.93 13.42 1.50
CA LEU A 52 -0.19 12.44 2.30
C LEU A 52 0.77 11.62 1.45
N GLU A 53 0.95 11.99 0.18
CA GLU A 53 1.77 11.20 -0.73
C GLU A 53 3.20 11.04 -0.25
N ILE A 54 3.83 12.15 0.12
CA ILE A 54 5.24 12.10 0.53
C ILE A 54 5.38 11.24 1.78
N GLN A 55 4.50 11.45 2.75
CA GLN A 55 4.53 10.68 3.98
C GLN A 55 4.35 9.18 3.71
N ALA A 56 3.40 8.84 2.82
CA ALA A 56 3.15 7.44 2.49
C ALA A 56 4.37 6.81 1.83
N ARG A 57 5.01 7.53 0.92
CA ARG A 57 6.20 6.98 0.25
C ARG A 57 7.34 6.77 1.22
N MET A 58 7.50 7.68 2.18
CA MET A 58 8.53 7.51 3.20
C MET A 58 8.29 6.26 4.05
N ILE A 59 7.04 6.02 4.41
CA ILE A 59 6.71 4.84 5.20
C ILE A 59 6.99 3.57 4.40
N LEU A 60 6.59 3.54 3.14
CA LEU A 60 6.77 2.35 2.31
C LEU A 60 8.23 2.07 1.99
N GLU A 61 9.08 3.10 1.99
CA GLU A 61 10.51 2.92 1.72
C GLU A 61 11.28 2.52 2.97
N SER A 62 10.67 2.64 4.14
CA SER A 62 11.33 2.26 5.38
C SER A 62 11.29 0.76 5.56
N PRO A 63 12.35 0.14 6.09
CA PRO A 63 12.32 -1.29 6.36
C PRO A 63 11.28 -1.62 7.41
N THR A 64 10.74 -2.83 7.33
CA THR A 64 9.81 -3.29 8.34
C THR A 64 10.57 -3.49 9.65
N PRO A 65 9.86 -3.52 10.78
CA PRO A 65 10.53 -3.77 12.05
C PRO A 65 11.35 -5.06 12.06
N GLU A 66 10.88 -6.09 11.38
CA GLU A 66 11.61 -7.35 11.29
C GLU A 66 12.94 -7.18 10.56
N GLU A 67 12.95 -6.35 9.52
CA GLU A 67 14.15 -6.14 8.74
C GLU A 67 15.18 -5.30 9.50
N ARG A 68 14.71 -4.49 10.44
CA ARG A 68 15.59 -3.63 11.22
C ARG A 68 16.08 -4.29 12.50
N ALA A 69 15.54 -5.45 12.82
CA ALA A 69 15.92 -6.17 14.04
C ALA A 69 17.22 -6.92 13.80
N ASP A 70 18.30 -6.32 14.15
CA ASP A 70 19.61 -6.95 14.03
C ASP A 70 20.13 -7.34 15.39
#